data_ad5be5005074aa5b0cef46a3ab25ec75
#
_entry.id   ad5be5005074aa5b0cef46a3ab25ec75
#
_cell.length_a   1.000
_cell.length_b   1.000
_cell.length_c   1.000
_cell.angle_alpha   90.00
_cell.angle_beta   90.00
_cell.angle_gamma   90.00
#
_symmetry.space_group_name_H-M   'P 1'
#
loop_
_entity.id
_entity.type
_entity.pdbx_description
1 polymer ?
#
loop_
_entity_poly.entity_id
_entity_poly.type
_entity_poly.pdbx_seq_one_letter_code
_entity_poly.pdbx_strand_id
1 'polypeptide(L)'
;MKRITLLIASLFFACSSPAQDITPNSGFEMWTLKTVPTQYLVPDSWDQLNDETNFIGILTCVQSTDAHSGTFAAKLITKAVQIGPIKDTANGIITTGHLVTVPPYGIYGGVPSHVRPDSIYGWIKYEPTPGDSCQIQLQLFAANNDTIGEALYQTAQTLTSYTRFSAPVNYYSSDDPDTIRWMLSSSNGYAALPNSTMYVDDIGIVYGTGIHDPPLSDFLSIAPNPAVHTIRIINDRMVNGTLIFYTSSGQRVKEWKLRSANDEIAVNDFSKGTYLVELISEQNEIIAAGKILVQ
;
A
#
# COMPACT_ATOMS: atom_id res chain seq x y z
N MET A 1 -8.29 61.48 17.88
CA MET A 1 -8.93 60.19 17.55
C MET A 1 -7.91 59.32 16.83
N LYS A 2 -7.29 58.35 17.54
CA LYS A 2 -6.32 57.39 16.95
C LYS A 2 -7.09 56.19 16.42
N ARG A 3 -7.02 55.91 15.11
CA ARG A 3 -7.59 54.70 14.52
C ARG A 3 -6.62 53.54 14.73
N ILE A 4 -7.06 52.50 15.45
CA ILE A 4 -6.34 51.25 15.62
C ILE A 4 -6.77 50.37 14.45
N THR A 5 -5.85 50.07 13.54
CA THR A 5 -6.05 49.11 12.46
C THR A 5 -5.70 47.73 13.00
N LEU A 6 -6.71 46.87 13.18
CA LEU A 6 -6.53 45.49 13.61
C LEU A 6 -6.13 44.65 12.39
N LEU A 7 -4.89 44.16 12.38
CA LEU A 7 -4.38 43.24 11.35
C LEU A 7 -4.77 41.82 11.77
N ILE A 8 -5.77 41.22 11.12
CA ILE A 8 -6.14 39.82 11.31
C ILE A 8 -5.19 38.97 10.44
N ALA A 9 -4.20 38.37 11.07
CA ALA A 9 -3.39 37.33 10.42
C ALA A 9 -4.17 36.03 10.39
N SER A 10 -4.72 35.68 9.25
CA SER A 10 -5.32 34.35 9.00
C SER A 10 -4.20 33.31 8.89
N LEU A 11 -4.06 32.49 9.93
CA LEU A 11 -3.20 31.32 9.92
C LEU A 11 -3.89 30.24 9.05
N PHE A 12 -3.42 30.06 7.82
CA PHE A 12 -3.77 28.89 7.02
C PHE A 12 -3.05 27.66 7.63
N PHE A 13 -3.78 26.88 8.41
CA PHE A 13 -3.37 25.50 8.69
C PHE A 13 -3.55 24.71 7.39
N ALA A 14 -2.47 24.47 6.65
CA ALA A 14 -2.45 23.41 5.65
C ALA A 14 -2.56 22.09 6.41
N CYS A 15 -3.78 21.55 6.47
CA CYS A 15 -4.00 20.18 6.93
C CYS A 15 -3.49 19.26 5.80
N SER A 16 -2.19 18.94 5.83
CA SER A 16 -1.69 17.78 5.07
C SER A 16 -2.25 16.56 5.81
N SER A 17 -3.33 15.98 5.29
CA SER A 17 -3.67 14.60 5.63
C SER A 17 -2.53 13.74 5.10
N PRO A 18 -1.67 13.13 5.94
CA PRO A 18 -0.81 12.07 5.46
C PRO A 18 -1.74 10.99 4.91
N ALA A 19 -1.48 10.50 3.71
CA ALA A 19 -2.09 9.25 3.27
C ALA A 19 -1.82 8.26 4.40
N GLN A 20 -2.89 7.74 5.01
CA GLN A 20 -2.77 6.91 6.19
C GLN A 20 -2.04 5.63 5.77
N ASP A 21 -0.79 5.48 6.19
CA ASP A 21 -0.05 4.24 6.00
C ASP A 21 -0.78 3.17 6.80
N ILE A 22 -1.41 2.23 6.09
CA ILE A 22 -2.16 1.14 6.70
C ILE A 22 -1.25 -0.02 7.14
N THR A 23 0.08 0.11 6.99
CA THR A 23 1.04 -0.85 7.51
C THR A 23 1.18 -0.63 9.02
N PRO A 24 0.66 -1.53 9.86
CA PRO A 24 0.72 -1.33 11.30
C PRO A 24 2.16 -1.46 11.78
N ASN A 25 2.57 -0.58 12.72
CA ASN A 25 3.89 -0.60 13.34
C ASN A 25 5.03 -0.72 12.31
N SER A 26 4.97 0.07 11.26
CA SER A 26 5.81 -0.01 10.04
C SER A 26 7.30 0.23 10.31
N GLY A 27 7.65 1.01 11.35
CA GLY A 27 9.01 1.22 11.84
C GLY A 27 9.39 0.34 13.04
N PHE A 28 8.60 -0.66 13.40
CA PHE A 28 8.86 -1.61 14.49
C PHE A 28 9.24 -0.98 15.83
N GLU A 29 8.69 0.18 16.16
CA GLU A 29 8.97 0.89 17.42
C GLU A 29 8.12 0.37 18.60
N MET A 30 6.99 -0.27 18.34
CA MET A 30 6.07 -0.76 19.36
C MET A 30 6.23 -2.28 19.58
N TRP A 31 6.51 -2.65 20.84
CA TRP A 31 6.75 -4.04 21.23
C TRP A 31 6.04 -4.36 22.55
N THR A 32 5.35 -5.49 22.58
CA THR A 32 4.69 -6.00 23.79
C THR A 32 5.51 -7.11 24.43
N LEU A 33 5.70 -7.04 25.76
CA LEU A 33 6.35 -8.08 26.53
C LEU A 33 5.37 -9.22 26.82
N LYS A 34 5.66 -10.41 26.32
CA LYS A 34 5.03 -11.66 26.72
C LYS A 34 5.86 -12.33 27.83
N THR A 35 5.19 -13.02 28.77
CA THR A 35 5.84 -13.55 29.98
C THR A 35 5.70 -15.06 30.17
N VAL A 36 4.99 -15.74 29.27
CA VAL A 36 4.71 -17.18 29.35
C VAL A 36 5.08 -17.85 28.03
N PRO A 37 5.81 -19.00 28.06
CA PRO A 37 6.43 -19.69 29.18
C PRO A 37 7.68 -18.99 29.73
N THR A 38 8.38 -18.17 28.94
CA THR A 38 9.46 -17.29 29.34
C THR A 38 9.20 -15.86 28.81
N GLN A 39 10.03 -14.90 29.24
CA GLN A 39 9.87 -13.52 28.79
C GLN A 39 10.48 -13.33 27.39
N TYR A 40 9.74 -12.71 26.49
CA TYR A 40 10.20 -12.27 25.18
C TYR A 40 9.33 -11.11 24.65
N LEU A 41 9.88 -10.33 23.73
CA LEU A 41 9.19 -9.22 23.08
C LEU A 41 8.61 -9.66 21.74
N VAL A 42 7.42 -9.17 21.43
CA VAL A 42 6.76 -9.35 20.12
C VAL A 42 6.43 -7.99 19.51
N PRO A 43 6.62 -7.79 18.20
CA PRO A 43 6.25 -6.55 17.55
C PRO A 43 4.72 -6.41 17.50
N ASP A 44 4.20 -5.28 17.95
CA ASP A 44 2.77 -5.04 18.00
C ASP A 44 2.14 -5.12 16.60
N SER A 45 0.99 -5.79 16.51
CA SER A 45 0.23 -6.02 15.28
C SER A 45 0.88 -6.98 14.25
N TRP A 46 1.93 -7.68 14.64
CA TRP A 46 2.58 -8.71 13.83
C TRP A 46 2.57 -10.05 14.54
N ASP A 47 2.12 -11.09 13.84
CA ASP A 47 2.22 -12.47 14.30
C ASP A 47 3.57 -13.08 13.91
N GLN A 48 4.06 -14.06 14.66
CA GLN A 48 5.40 -14.62 14.53
C GLN A 48 5.49 -16.00 15.20
N LEU A 49 6.56 -16.76 14.96
CA LEU A 49 6.71 -18.13 15.47
C LEU A 49 7.22 -18.24 16.92
N ASN A 50 7.55 -17.16 17.60
CA ASN A 50 8.08 -17.26 18.96
C ASN A 50 7.07 -17.88 19.94
N ASP A 51 5.76 -17.71 19.71
CA ASP A 51 4.74 -18.30 20.57
C ASP A 51 4.82 -19.83 20.57
N GLU A 52 5.20 -20.43 19.44
CA GLU A 52 5.36 -21.87 19.25
C GLU A 52 6.78 -22.36 19.59
N THR A 53 7.79 -21.50 19.56
CA THR A 53 9.19 -21.93 19.70
C THR A 53 9.83 -21.54 21.04
N ASN A 54 9.22 -20.58 21.76
CA ASN A 54 9.78 -20.08 23.01
C ASN A 54 9.86 -21.15 24.12
N PHE A 55 8.97 -22.16 24.15
CA PHE A 55 9.02 -23.24 25.15
C PHE A 55 10.28 -24.09 25.04
N ILE A 56 10.98 -24.08 23.92
CA ILE A 56 12.30 -24.71 23.72
C ILE A 56 13.44 -23.69 23.72
N GLY A 57 13.17 -22.44 24.12
CA GLY A 57 14.18 -21.37 24.21
C GLY A 57 14.60 -20.78 22.86
N ILE A 58 13.82 -20.98 21.79
CA ILE A 58 14.13 -20.46 20.45
C ILE A 58 13.25 -19.24 20.17
N LEU A 59 13.89 -18.12 19.80
CA LEU A 59 13.24 -16.92 19.31
C LEU A 59 13.69 -16.65 17.87
N THR A 60 12.73 -16.57 16.95
CA THR A 60 12.97 -16.33 15.51
C THR A 60 12.74 -14.89 15.11
N CYS A 61 12.02 -14.12 15.94
CA CYS A 61 11.82 -12.68 15.81
C CYS A 61 12.22 -12.00 17.11
N VAL A 62 13.13 -11.03 17.07
CA VAL A 62 13.59 -10.29 18.25
C VAL A 62 13.68 -8.79 17.94
N GLN A 63 13.47 -7.97 18.97
CA GLN A 63 13.72 -6.54 18.90
C GLN A 63 15.23 -6.27 18.76
N SER A 64 15.60 -5.34 17.90
CA SER A 64 16.97 -4.91 17.65
C SER A 64 17.10 -3.41 17.83
N THR A 65 18.18 -2.95 18.46
CA THR A 65 18.58 -1.53 18.50
C THR A 65 19.44 -1.12 17.29
N ASP A 66 19.79 -2.06 16.43
CA ASP A 66 20.37 -1.78 15.13
C ASP A 66 19.19 -1.51 14.18
N ALA A 67 18.78 -0.24 14.06
CA ALA A 67 17.64 0.26 13.33
C ALA A 67 18.07 1.17 12.17
N HIS A 68 17.25 1.27 11.13
CA HIS A 68 17.44 2.23 10.05
C HIS A 68 17.04 3.64 10.51
N SER A 69 15.90 3.76 11.17
CA SER A 69 15.45 5.00 11.82
C SER A 69 14.87 4.69 13.21
N GLY A 70 14.53 5.72 13.97
CA GLY A 70 13.97 5.54 15.31
C GLY A 70 14.92 4.86 16.30
N THR A 71 14.36 3.92 17.08
CA THR A 71 15.09 3.24 18.18
C THR A 71 15.23 1.75 17.93
N PHE A 72 14.25 1.13 17.28
CA PHE A 72 14.14 -0.30 17.13
C PHE A 72 13.87 -0.73 15.69
N ALA A 73 14.27 -1.96 15.38
CA ALA A 73 13.94 -2.68 14.15
C ALA A 73 13.54 -4.11 14.47
N ALA A 74 12.89 -4.81 13.56
CA ALA A 74 12.66 -6.23 13.69
C ALA A 74 13.86 -7.03 13.13
N LYS A 75 14.39 -7.95 13.97
CA LYS A 75 15.43 -8.89 13.57
C LYS A 75 14.82 -10.29 13.46
N LEU A 76 14.81 -10.84 12.26
CA LEU A 76 14.29 -12.16 11.92
C LEU A 76 15.45 -13.11 11.72
N ILE A 77 15.39 -14.29 12.37
CA ILE A 77 16.48 -15.26 12.35
C ILE A 77 15.89 -16.65 12.12
N THR A 78 16.30 -17.30 11.08
CA THR A 78 15.98 -18.71 10.85
C THR A 78 16.83 -19.58 11.78
N LYS A 79 16.18 -20.43 12.56
CA LYS A 79 16.82 -21.25 13.61
C LYS A 79 16.65 -22.73 13.34
N ALA A 80 17.71 -23.51 13.58
CA ALA A 80 17.58 -24.96 13.68
C ALA A 80 16.82 -25.33 14.97
N VAL A 81 15.85 -26.21 14.83
CA VAL A 81 15.04 -26.76 15.93
C VAL A 81 15.38 -28.22 16.09
N GLN A 82 15.61 -28.66 17.33
CA GLN A 82 15.79 -30.06 17.65
C GLN A 82 14.99 -30.44 18.90
N ILE A 83 14.03 -31.34 18.73
CA ILE A 83 13.23 -31.88 19.83
C ILE A 83 13.40 -33.40 19.82
N GLY A 84 14.27 -33.91 20.71
CA GLY A 84 14.67 -35.33 20.72
C GLY A 84 15.34 -35.71 19.38
N PRO A 85 14.81 -36.73 18.65
CA PRO A 85 15.35 -37.13 17.36
C PRO A 85 14.86 -36.26 16.19
N ILE A 86 13.85 -35.42 16.40
CA ILE A 86 13.24 -34.58 15.35
C ILE A 86 14.12 -33.35 15.14
N LYS A 87 14.57 -33.18 13.90
CA LYS A 87 15.28 -31.99 13.45
C LYS A 87 14.41 -31.25 12.46
N ASP A 88 14.23 -29.95 12.65
CA ASP A 88 13.43 -29.06 11.81
C ASP A 88 14.09 -27.68 11.76
N THR A 89 13.48 -26.76 11.02
CA THR A 89 13.93 -25.39 10.91
C THR A 89 12.75 -24.46 11.17
N ALA A 90 12.88 -23.59 12.18
CA ALA A 90 11.94 -22.52 12.43
C ALA A 90 12.37 -21.27 11.65
N ASN A 91 11.57 -20.86 10.68
CA ASN A 91 11.85 -19.69 9.88
C ASN A 91 11.71 -18.39 10.70
N GLY A 92 12.58 -17.43 10.47
CA GLY A 92 12.40 -16.06 10.96
C GLY A 92 11.31 -15.36 10.14
N ILE A 93 10.07 -15.54 10.56
CA ILE A 93 8.89 -15.01 9.83
C ILE A 93 8.02 -14.14 10.73
N ILE A 94 7.53 -13.04 10.17
CA ILE A 94 6.46 -12.21 10.75
C ILE A 94 5.41 -11.87 9.70
N THR A 95 4.18 -11.68 10.13
CA THR A 95 3.05 -11.35 9.25
C THR A 95 2.02 -10.47 9.95
N THR A 96 1.31 -9.64 9.18
CA THR A 96 0.12 -8.93 9.67
C THR A 96 -1.14 -9.81 9.66
N GLY A 97 -1.04 -11.04 9.17
CA GLY A 97 -2.05 -12.07 9.30
C GLY A 97 -1.85 -12.88 10.59
N HIS A 98 -2.41 -14.09 10.61
CA HIS A 98 -2.30 -15.06 11.68
C HIS A 98 -1.64 -16.34 11.16
N LEU A 99 -0.51 -16.73 11.77
CA LEU A 99 0.24 -17.95 11.46
C LEU A 99 -0.47 -19.16 12.09
N VAL A 100 -0.77 -20.16 11.28
CA VAL A 100 -1.33 -21.44 11.73
C VAL A 100 -0.30 -22.53 11.52
N THR A 101 0.23 -23.05 12.63
CA THR A 101 1.33 -24.04 12.68
C THR A 101 0.83 -25.48 12.83
N VAL A 102 -0.49 -25.68 12.86
CA VAL A 102 -1.14 -27.00 12.83
C VAL A 102 -1.99 -27.13 11.56
N PRO A 103 -2.17 -28.36 11.03
CA PRO A 103 -2.97 -28.53 9.81
C PRO A 103 -4.42 -28.03 9.96
N PRO A 104 -4.97 -27.29 8.96
CA PRO A 104 -4.31 -26.86 7.73
C PRO A 104 -3.34 -25.70 7.97
N TYR A 105 -2.05 -25.92 7.67
CA TYR A 105 -1.02 -24.88 7.78
C TYR A 105 -1.32 -23.68 6.87
N GLY A 106 -0.98 -22.48 7.31
CA GLY A 106 -1.15 -21.31 6.48
C GLY A 106 -1.01 -20.00 7.24
N ILE A 107 -1.22 -18.91 6.50
CA ILE A 107 -1.34 -17.55 7.04
C ILE A 107 -2.71 -17.04 6.63
N TYR A 108 -3.51 -16.62 7.59
CA TYR A 108 -4.89 -16.20 7.39
C TYR A 108 -5.10 -14.76 7.85
N GLY A 109 -6.15 -14.10 7.31
CA GLY A 109 -6.48 -12.72 7.66
C GLY A 109 -5.45 -11.72 7.12
N GLY A 110 -5.38 -10.57 7.78
CA GLY A 110 -4.54 -9.41 7.43
C GLY A 110 -5.15 -8.12 7.92
N VAL A 111 -4.79 -7.00 7.31
CA VAL A 111 -5.28 -5.66 7.61
C VAL A 111 -6.36 -5.29 6.59
N PRO A 112 -7.54 -4.83 7.00
CA PRO A 112 -8.57 -4.34 6.08
C PRO A 112 -8.05 -3.19 5.21
N SER A 113 -8.27 -3.25 3.92
CA SER A 113 -7.87 -2.21 2.96
C SER A 113 -8.75 -2.26 1.72
N HIS A 114 -9.20 -1.08 1.28
CA HIS A 114 -9.99 -0.93 0.06
C HIS A 114 -9.24 -0.11 -1.02
N VAL A 115 -7.94 0.14 -0.81
CA VAL A 115 -7.13 0.94 -1.72
C VAL A 115 -6.11 0.06 -2.43
N ARG A 116 -5.97 0.25 -3.74
CA ARG A 116 -5.03 -0.50 -4.58
C ARG A 116 -3.64 0.16 -4.51
N PRO A 117 -2.64 -0.47 -3.89
CA PRO A 117 -1.28 0.05 -3.86
C PRO A 117 -0.53 -0.17 -5.17
N ASP A 118 0.45 0.70 -5.48
CA ASP A 118 1.32 0.54 -6.65
C ASP A 118 2.55 -0.30 -6.34
N SER A 119 3.14 -0.10 -5.17
CA SER A 119 4.36 -0.80 -4.77
C SER A 119 4.54 -0.83 -3.27
N ILE A 120 5.46 -1.67 -2.83
CA ILE A 120 5.98 -1.71 -1.47
C ILE A 120 7.41 -1.16 -1.42
N TYR A 121 7.83 -0.70 -0.26
CA TYR A 121 9.20 -0.31 0.02
C TYR A 121 9.57 -0.58 1.48
N GLY A 122 10.84 -0.43 1.80
CA GLY A 122 11.37 -0.50 3.15
C GLY A 122 12.89 -0.61 3.14
N TRP A 123 13.46 -0.90 4.30
CA TRP A 123 14.88 -0.97 4.50
C TRP A 123 15.26 -2.29 5.16
N ILE A 124 16.28 -2.96 4.63
CA ILE A 124 16.77 -4.23 5.16
C ILE A 124 18.29 -4.27 5.26
N LYS A 125 18.78 -5.05 6.24
CA LYS A 125 20.08 -5.68 6.23
C LYS A 125 19.87 -7.19 6.15
N TYR A 126 20.71 -7.91 5.44
CA TYR A 126 20.54 -9.35 5.24
C TYR A 126 21.87 -10.10 5.24
N GLU A 127 21.92 -11.14 6.04
CA GLU A 127 23.03 -12.09 6.14
C GLU A 127 22.50 -13.48 5.84
N PRO A 128 22.51 -13.93 4.56
CA PRO A 128 22.03 -15.27 4.20
C PRO A 128 23.04 -16.36 4.60
N THR A 129 22.52 -17.51 5.01
CA THR A 129 23.27 -18.76 4.86
C THR A 129 23.45 -19.03 3.36
N PRO A 130 24.64 -19.47 2.90
CA PRO A 130 24.88 -19.72 1.48
C PRO A 130 23.82 -20.61 0.83
N GLY A 131 23.17 -20.12 -0.22
CA GLY A 131 22.07 -20.78 -0.92
C GLY A 131 20.67 -20.37 -0.46
N ASP A 132 20.55 -19.53 0.57
CA ASP A 132 19.25 -19.01 1.04
C ASP A 132 18.93 -17.63 0.45
N SER A 133 17.67 -17.20 0.61
CA SER A 133 17.18 -15.87 0.23
C SER A 133 16.07 -15.42 1.17
N CYS A 134 16.05 -14.14 1.54
CA CYS A 134 14.90 -13.56 2.24
C CYS A 134 13.74 -13.27 1.29
N GLN A 135 12.55 -13.15 1.87
CA GLN A 135 11.32 -12.77 1.17
C GLN A 135 10.58 -11.68 1.93
N ILE A 136 10.12 -10.67 1.19
CA ILE A 136 9.20 -9.63 1.68
C ILE A 136 8.05 -9.57 0.69
N GLN A 137 6.86 -9.87 1.16
CA GLN A 137 5.67 -10.00 0.33
C GLN A 137 4.51 -9.20 0.90
N LEU A 138 3.78 -8.51 0.05
CA LEU A 138 2.45 -7.99 0.32
C LEU A 138 1.47 -8.74 -0.58
N GLN A 139 0.45 -9.36 0.00
CA GLN A 139 -0.65 -10.02 -0.71
C GLN A 139 -1.93 -9.21 -0.54
N LEU A 140 -2.71 -9.15 -1.62
CA LEU A 140 -4.00 -8.47 -1.65
C LEU A 140 -5.10 -9.49 -1.91
N PHE A 141 -6.16 -9.44 -1.12
CA PHE A 141 -7.28 -10.37 -1.19
C PHE A 141 -8.59 -9.64 -1.41
N ALA A 142 -9.44 -10.19 -2.27
CA ALA A 142 -10.84 -9.79 -2.39
C ALA A 142 -11.67 -10.30 -1.18
N ALA A 143 -12.90 -9.83 -1.04
CA ALA A 143 -13.82 -10.23 0.04
C ALA A 143 -14.12 -11.73 0.10
N ASN A 144 -13.96 -12.46 -1.00
CA ASN A 144 -14.09 -13.92 -1.08
C ASN A 144 -12.78 -14.67 -0.75
N ASN A 145 -11.73 -13.95 -0.32
CA ASN A 145 -10.36 -14.45 -0.07
C ASN A 145 -9.57 -14.88 -1.31
N ASP A 146 -10.03 -14.57 -2.51
CA ASP A 146 -9.21 -14.78 -3.71
C ASP A 146 -8.05 -13.77 -3.73
N THR A 147 -6.85 -14.23 -4.09
CA THR A 147 -5.70 -13.34 -4.26
C THR A 147 -5.85 -12.53 -5.54
N ILE A 148 -5.94 -11.20 -5.41
CA ILE A 148 -6.12 -10.27 -6.54
C ILE A 148 -4.83 -9.58 -6.97
N GLY A 149 -3.78 -9.68 -6.17
CA GLY A 149 -2.47 -9.11 -6.50
C GLY A 149 -1.44 -9.39 -5.43
N GLU A 150 -0.18 -9.20 -5.78
CA GLU A 150 0.94 -9.31 -4.85
C GLU A 150 2.14 -8.44 -5.25
N ALA A 151 2.88 -8.00 -4.27
CA ALA A 151 4.24 -7.49 -4.44
C ALA A 151 5.21 -8.44 -3.75
N LEU A 152 6.31 -8.78 -4.42
CA LEU A 152 7.32 -9.68 -3.90
C LEU A 152 8.71 -9.10 -4.13
N TYR A 153 9.45 -8.94 -3.04
CA TYR A 153 10.89 -8.68 -3.06
C TYR A 153 11.63 -9.89 -2.50
N GLN A 154 12.69 -10.30 -3.17
CA GLN A 154 13.58 -11.38 -2.75
C GLN A 154 15.03 -11.00 -3.02
N THR A 155 15.92 -11.42 -2.12
CA THR A 155 17.36 -11.31 -2.34
C THR A 155 18.13 -12.41 -1.63
N ALA A 156 19.17 -12.91 -2.29
CA ALA A 156 20.19 -13.80 -1.73
C ALA A 156 21.51 -13.06 -1.46
N GLN A 157 21.54 -11.74 -1.68
CA GLN A 157 22.76 -10.95 -1.48
C GLN A 157 22.97 -10.60 -0.02
N THR A 158 24.22 -10.65 0.45
CA THR A 158 24.58 -10.09 1.74
C THR A 158 24.53 -8.56 1.69
N LEU A 159 23.70 -7.98 2.56
CA LEU A 159 23.50 -6.54 2.72
C LEU A 159 23.96 -6.13 4.12
N THR A 160 25.20 -5.66 4.22
CA THR A 160 25.83 -5.32 5.52
C THR A 160 25.38 -3.98 6.11
N SER A 161 24.72 -3.15 5.32
CA SER A 161 24.09 -1.90 5.75
C SER A 161 22.65 -1.86 5.30
N TYR A 162 21.82 -1.06 5.97
CA TYR A 162 20.42 -0.87 5.55
C TYR A 162 20.35 -0.42 4.11
N THR A 163 19.72 -1.22 3.30
CA THR A 163 19.54 -1.02 1.87
C THR A 163 18.06 -0.93 1.58
N ARG A 164 17.67 0.10 0.82
CA ARG A 164 16.28 0.27 0.43
C ARG A 164 15.88 -0.80 -0.57
N PHE A 165 14.78 -1.47 -0.31
CA PHE A 165 14.10 -2.31 -1.30
C PHE A 165 12.83 -1.64 -1.82
N SER A 166 12.37 -2.07 -2.98
CA SER A 166 11.04 -1.75 -3.51
C SER A 166 10.60 -2.85 -4.47
N ALA A 167 9.30 -3.12 -4.51
CA ALA A 167 8.70 -4.05 -5.46
C ALA A 167 7.33 -3.55 -5.91
N PRO A 168 7.02 -3.57 -7.22
CA PRO A 168 5.69 -3.22 -7.71
C PRO A 168 4.66 -4.27 -7.32
N VAL A 169 3.40 -3.86 -7.21
CA VAL A 169 2.28 -4.79 -7.06
C VAL A 169 1.87 -5.30 -8.44
N ASN A 170 1.90 -6.61 -8.61
CA ASN A 170 1.38 -7.29 -9.79
C ASN A 170 -0.07 -7.70 -9.54
N TYR A 171 -1.00 -7.14 -10.29
CA TYR A 171 -2.43 -7.41 -10.15
C TYR A 171 -2.88 -8.55 -11.07
N TYR A 172 -3.71 -9.43 -10.55
CA TYR A 172 -4.33 -10.56 -11.25
C TYR A 172 -5.80 -10.29 -11.56
N SER A 173 -6.42 -9.30 -10.89
CA SER A 173 -7.80 -8.88 -11.04
C SER A 173 -7.92 -7.37 -10.99
N SER A 174 -9.02 -6.84 -11.55
CA SER A 174 -9.43 -5.44 -11.43
C SER A 174 -10.21 -5.14 -10.14
N ASP A 175 -10.52 -6.16 -9.34
CA ASP A 175 -11.28 -6.01 -8.10
C ASP A 175 -10.50 -5.17 -7.07
N ASP A 176 -11.21 -4.44 -6.24
CA ASP A 176 -10.61 -3.74 -5.12
C ASP A 176 -10.28 -4.71 -3.99
N PRO A 177 -9.17 -4.51 -3.28
CA PRO A 177 -8.85 -5.33 -2.12
C PRO A 177 -9.85 -5.10 -0.98
N ASP A 178 -10.12 -6.16 -0.22
CA ASP A 178 -10.81 -6.12 1.07
C ASP A 178 -9.80 -6.23 2.21
N THR A 179 -8.75 -7.00 1.97
CA THR A 179 -7.70 -7.28 2.95
C THR A 179 -6.34 -7.29 2.28
N ILE A 180 -5.34 -6.73 2.97
CA ILE A 180 -3.92 -6.87 2.61
C ILE A 180 -3.17 -7.60 3.71
N ARG A 181 -2.13 -8.34 3.32
CA ARG A 181 -1.31 -9.09 4.26
C ARG A 181 0.17 -8.99 3.93
N TRP A 182 0.93 -8.48 4.87
CA TRP A 182 2.38 -8.55 4.83
C TRP A 182 2.89 -9.90 5.31
N MET A 183 3.94 -10.39 4.69
CA MET A 183 4.75 -11.51 5.13
C MET A 183 6.23 -11.16 4.90
N LEU A 184 7.02 -11.22 5.97
CA LEU A 184 8.45 -10.97 5.94
C LEU A 184 9.17 -12.19 6.49
N SER A 185 10.14 -12.72 5.75
CA SER A 185 10.84 -13.94 6.11
C SER A 185 12.33 -13.84 5.84
N SER A 186 13.15 -14.26 6.82
CA SER A 186 14.62 -14.28 6.68
C SER A 186 15.13 -15.42 5.81
N SER A 187 14.27 -16.38 5.42
CA SER A 187 14.62 -17.50 4.55
C SER A 187 13.52 -17.78 3.54
N ASN A 188 13.88 -18.47 2.45
CA ASN A 188 12.90 -19.02 1.53
C ASN A 188 12.07 -20.11 2.23
N GLY A 189 10.75 -19.91 2.31
CA GLY A 189 9.83 -20.75 3.07
C GLY A 189 9.83 -22.24 2.73
N TYR A 190 10.27 -22.62 1.52
CA TYR A 190 10.33 -24.03 1.09
C TYR A 190 11.67 -24.69 1.37
N ALA A 191 12.73 -23.93 1.59
CA ALA A 191 14.09 -24.44 1.79
C ALA A 191 14.86 -23.57 2.79
N ALA A 192 14.22 -23.27 3.91
CA ALA A 192 14.78 -22.40 4.94
C ALA A 192 16.10 -22.96 5.50
N LEU A 193 17.15 -22.14 5.49
CA LEU A 193 18.45 -22.52 5.99
C LEU A 193 18.74 -21.81 7.33
N PRO A 194 19.09 -22.57 8.39
CA PRO A 194 19.40 -21.98 9.69
C PRO A 194 20.52 -20.95 9.63
N ASN A 195 20.40 -19.92 10.46
CA ASN A 195 21.28 -18.74 10.63
C ASN A 195 21.09 -17.62 9.61
N SER A 196 20.29 -17.79 8.56
CA SER A 196 19.90 -16.63 7.74
C SER A 196 19.23 -15.59 8.62
N THR A 197 19.73 -14.35 8.55
CA THR A 197 19.32 -13.25 9.43
C THR A 197 18.94 -12.02 8.62
N MET A 198 17.73 -11.50 8.84
CA MET A 198 17.25 -10.26 8.23
C MET A 198 16.89 -9.24 9.31
N TYR A 199 17.38 -8.02 9.17
CA TYR A 199 16.87 -6.87 9.89
C TYR A 199 15.96 -6.12 8.93
N VAL A 200 14.80 -5.71 9.38
CA VAL A 200 13.82 -4.98 8.57
C VAL A 200 13.27 -3.80 9.36
N ASP A 201 13.10 -2.68 8.66
CA ASP A 201 12.67 -1.42 9.24
C ASP A 201 12.01 -0.52 8.20
N ASP A 202 11.23 0.47 8.66
CA ASP A 202 10.60 1.52 7.85
C ASP A 202 9.93 0.98 6.58
N ILE A 203 9.16 -0.09 6.73
CA ILE A 203 8.40 -0.65 5.60
C ILE A 203 7.13 0.15 5.36
N GLY A 204 6.71 0.22 4.11
CA GLY A 204 5.52 0.96 3.75
C GLY A 204 4.98 0.61 2.37
N ILE A 205 3.85 1.21 2.08
CA ILE A 205 3.11 1.03 0.84
C ILE A 205 3.10 2.35 0.08
N VAL A 206 3.39 2.31 -1.20
CA VAL A 206 3.20 3.43 -2.11
C VAL A 206 1.84 3.27 -2.78
N TYR A 207 1.00 4.23 -2.55
CA TYR A 207 -0.20 4.44 -3.34
C TYR A 207 0.14 5.41 -4.46
N GLY A 208 -0.26 5.09 -5.68
CA GLY A 208 -0.01 5.99 -6.79
C GLY A 208 -0.57 7.38 -6.48
N THR A 209 0.31 8.36 -6.55
CA THR A 209 -0.12 9.75 -6.72
C THR A 209 -0.55 10.01 -8.17
N GLY A 210 -0.54 8.94 -9.00
CA GLY A 210 -1.27 8.95 -10.23
C GLY A 210 -2.69 9.28 -9.85
N ILE A 211 -3.23 10.37 -10.36
CA ILE A 211 -4.64 10.42 -10.67
C ILE A 211 -4.87 9.03 -11.30
N HIS A 212 -5.45 8.08 -10.56
CA HIS A 212 -6.25 7.09 -11.22
C HIS A 212 -7.17 7.96 -12.05
N ASP A 213 -6.94 7.96 -13.37
CA ASP A 213 -8.05 8.34 -14.21
C ASP A 213 -9.13 7.34 -13.78
N PRO A 214 -10.10 7.72 -12.92
CA PRO A 214 -11.27 6.90 -12.85
C PRO A 214 -11.66 6.79 -14.32
N PRO A 215 -11.70 5.60 -14.93
CA PRO A 215 -12.15 5.49 -16.29
C PRO A 215 -13.44 6.28 -16.28
N LEU A 216 -13.51 7.34 -17.10
CA LEU A 216 -14.75 8.06 -17.27
C LEU A 216 -15.75 6.95 -17.29
N SER A 217 -16.50 6.77 -16.25
CA SER A 217 -17.20 5.55 -15.82
C SER A 217 -17.66 4.71 -17.00
N ASP A 218 -17.79 3.42 -16.96
CA ASP A 218 -18.15 2.50 -18.07
C ASP A 218 -19.27 3.02 -18.99
N PHE A 219 -19.94 4.10 -18.61
CA PHE A 219 -21.03 4.75 -19.31
C PHE A 219 -20.71 6.15 -19.89
N LEU A 220 -19.55 6.74 -19.55
CA LEU A 220 -19.18 8.09 -20.02
C LEU A 220 -17.80 8.06 -20.67
N SER A 221 -17.72 8.44 -21.93
CA SER A 221 -16.46 8.58 -22.64
C SER A 221 -16.35 9.94 -23.32
N ILE A 222 -15.12 10.44 -23.44
CA ILE A 222 -14.79 11.71 -24.07
C ILE A 222 -13.74 11.48 -25.16
N ALA A 223 -14.05 11.80 -26.39
CA ALA A 223 -13.15 11.62 -27.52
C ALA A 223 -13.29 12.74 -28.56
N PRO A 224 -12.26 13.09 -29.31
CA PRO A 224 -10.87 12.60 -29.20
C PRO A 224 -10.17 13.16 -27.96
N ASN A 225 -9.21 12.40 -27.45
CA ASN A 225 -8.27 12.85 -26.44
C ASN A 225 -6.86 12.37 -26.85
N PRO A 226 -5.95 13.25 -27.29
CA PRO A 226 -6.01 14.71 -27.30
C PRO A 226 -7.07 15.35 -28.24
N ALA A 227 -7.63 16.48 -27.80
CA ALA A 227 -8.62 17.29 -28.52
C ALA A 227 -7.98 18.49 -29.20
N VAL A 228 -8.50 18.87 -30.37
CA VAL A 228 -8.01 20.06 -31.11
C VAL A 228 -9.10 21.12 -31.23
N HIS A 229 -10.30 20.77 -31.66
CA HIS A 229 -11.41 21.69 -31.90
C HIS A 229 -12.67 21.37 -31.13
N THR A 230 -13.02 20.08 -31.09
CA THR A 230 -14.24 19.59 -30.46
C THR A 230 -13.94 18.29 -29.71
N ILE A 231 -14.75 18.03 -28.68
CA ILE A 231 -14.84 16.74 -28.01
C ILE A 231 -16.28 16.25 -28.11
N ARG A 232 -16.44 14.95 -28.29
CA ARG A 232 -17.70 14.24 -28.17
C ARG A 232 -17.77 13.56 -26.83
N ILE A 233 -18.88 13.73 -26.15
CA ILE A 233 -19.24 13.08 -24.91
C ILE A 233 -20.23 11.97 -25.25
N ILE A 234 -19.91 10.73 -24.93
CA ILE A 234 -20.81 9.58 -25.06
C ILE A 234 -21.26 9.22 -23.64
N ASN A 235 -22.56 9.22 -23.41
CA ASN A 235 -23.23 8.96 -22.13
C ASN A 235 -24.21 7.80 -22.32
N ASP A 236 -23.69 6.57 -22.29
CA ASP A 236 -24.45 5.36 -22.64
C ASP A 236 -25.62 5.06 -21.70
N ARG A 237 -25.53 5.52 -20.45
CA ARG A 237 -26.59 5.34 -19.44
C ARG A 237 -27.55 6.53 -19.35
N MET A 238 -27.36 7.55 -20.17
CA MET A 238 -28.16 8.80 -20.12
C MET A 238 -28.24 9.42 -18.72
N VAL A 239 -27.14 9.38 -17.97
CA VAL A 239 -27.08 9.97 -16.64
C VAL A 239 -27.21 11.48 -16.75
N ASN A 240 -28.14 12.05 -15.99
CA ASN A 240 -28.32 13.49 -15.91
C ASN A 240 -27.25 14.11 -15.01
N GLY A 241 -26.63 15.18 -15.46
CA GLY A 241 -25.61 15.88 -14.69
C GLY A 241 -24.98 17.04 -15.46
N THR A 242 -24.03 17.69 -14.80
CA THR A 242 -23.25 18.78 -15.37
C THR A 242 -21.78 18.40 -15.42
N LEU A 243 -21.20 18.41 -16.61
CA LEU A 243 -19.76 18.32 -16.81
C LEU A 243 -19.11 19.66 -16.45
N ILE A 244 -18.11 19.61 -15.61
CA ILE A 244 -17.32 20.78 -15.23
C ILE A 244 -15.87 20.54 -15.60
N PHE A 245 -15.28 21.51 -16.27
CA PHE A 245 -13.90 21.47 -16.72
C PHE A 245 -13.05 22.39 -15.85
N TYR A 246 -11.92 21.90 -15.37
CA TYR A 246 -10.98 22.64 -14.55
C TYR A 246 -9.59 22.62 -15.17
N THR A 247 -8.85 23.71 -15.02
CA THR A 247 -7.39 23.71 -15.29
C THR A 247 -6.66 22.79 -14.30
N SER A 248 -5.41 22.47 -14.57
CA SER A 248 -4.54 21.74 -13.64
C SER A 248 -4.32 22.49 -12.30
N SER A 249 -4.60 23.80 -12.24
CA SER A 249 -4.56 24.60 -11.01
C SER A 249 -5.91 24.62 -10.25
N GLY A 250 -6.91 23.87 -10.72
CA GLY A 250 -8.24 23.80 -10.09
C GLY A 250 -9.18 24.96 -10.46
N GLN A 251 -8.79 25.82 -11.40
CA GLN A 251 -9.67 26.90 -11.87
C GLN A 251 -10.75 26.33 -12.78
N ARG A 252 -12.03 26.62 -12.48
CA ARG A 252 -13.17 26.26 -13.33
C ARG A 252 -13.14 27.04 -14.65
N VAL A 253 -13.22 26.32 -15.77
CA VAL A 253 -13.12 26.89 -17.12
C VAL A 253 -14.46 26.86 -17.84
N LYS A 254 -15.17 25.74 -17.77
CA LYS A 254 -16.43 25.54 -18.52
C LYS A 254 -17.36 24.60 -17.79
N GLU A 255 -18.64 24.80 -18.00
CA GLU A 255 -19.71 23.91 -17.57
C GLU A 255 -20.54 23.49 -18.76
N TRP A 256 -20.95 22.22 -18.77
CA TRP A 256 -21.80 21.68 -19.82
C TRP A 256 -22.84 20.74 -19.22
N LYS A 257 -24.12 21.09 -19.36
CA LYS A 257 -25.20 20.20 -18.94
C LYS A 257 -25.42 19.13 -20.00
N LEU A 258 -25.24 17.85 -19.58
CA LEU A 258 -25.55 16.72 -20.46
C LEU A 258 -27.04 16.69 -20.77
N ARG A 259 -27.39 16.57 -22.06
CA ARG A 259 -28.77 16.60 -22.55
C ARG A 259 -29.13 15.38 -23.38
N SER A 260 -28.15 14.64 -23.82
CA SER A 260 -28.33 13.49 -24.73
C SER A 260 -27.27 12.38 -24.44
N ALA A 261 -27.46 11.23 -25.09
CA ALA A 261 -26.48 10.19 -25.12
C ALA A 261 -25.16 10.57 -25.83
N ASN A 262 -25.23 11.59 -26.69
CA ASN A 262 -24.08 12.10 -27.45
C ASN A 262 -24.15 13.63 -27.51
N ASP A 263 -23.29 14.29 -26.76
CA ASP A 263 -23.10 15.72 -26.78
C ASP A 263 -21.76 16.07 -27.44
N GLU A 264 -21.70 17.22 -28.12
CA GLU A 264 -20.47 17.74 -28.73
C GLU A 264 -20.15 19.12 -28.14
N ILE A 265 -18.91 19.30 -27.70
CA ILE A 265 -18.44 20.51 -27.01
C ILE A 265 -17.27 21.09 -27.80
N ALA A 266 -17.36 22.34 -28.22
CA ALA A 266 -16.21 23.06 -28.77
C ALA A 266 -15.21 23.39 -27.65
N VAL A 267 -13.91 23.14 -27.92
CA VAL A 267 -12.79 23.43 -27.02
C VAL A 267 -11.83 24.47 -27.61
N ASN A 268 -12.23 25.19 -28.64
CA ASN A 268 -11.41 26.23 -29.29
C ASN A 268 -11.09 27.43 -28.37
N ASP A 269 -11.88 27.63 -27.32
CA ASP A 269 -11.72 28.63 -26.28
C ASP A 269 -10.85 28.18 -25.11
N PHE A 270 -10.43 26.91 -25.12
CA PHE A 270 -9.52 26.37 -24.10
C PHE A 270 -8.06 26.65 -24.48
N SER A 271 -7.25 27.03 -23.50
CA SER A 271 -5.81 27.07 -23.70
C SER A 271 -5.26 25.67 -23.89
N LYS A 272 -4.13 25.53 -24.60
CA LYS A 272 -3.45 24.23 -24.71
C LYS A 272 -3.02 23.73 -23.34
N GLY A 273 -3.30 22.47 -23.03
CA GLY A 273 -2.95 21.87 -21.74
C GLY A 273 -3.92 20.78 -21.30
N THR A 274 -3.66 20.25 -20.10
CA THR A 274 -4.49 19.22 -19.48
C THR A 274 -5.61 19.88 -18.66
N TYR A 275 -6.82 19.37 -18.82
CA TYR A 275 -8.00 19.76 -18.05
C TYR A 275 -8.55 18.55 -17.30
N LEU A 276 -8.94 18.76 -16.06
CA LEU A 276 -9.73 17.80 -15.28
C LEU A 276 -11.20 18.01 -15.64
N VAL A 277 -11.94 16.91 -15.73
CA VAL A 277 -13.36 16.90 -16.06
C VAL A 277 -14.11 16.12 -15.01
N GLU A 278 -15.14 16.70 -14.41
CA GLU A 278 -16.02 16.06 -13.45
C GLU A 278 -17.46 16.06 -13.96
N LEU A 279 -18.15 14.93 -13.86
CA LEU A 279 -19.59 14.85 -14.00
C LEU A 279 -20.24 14.92 -12.62
N ILE A 280 -21.03 15.95 -12.38
CA ILE A 280 -21.70 16.18 -11.11
C ILE A 280 -23.21 15.94 -11.28
N SER A 281 -23.81 15.17 -10.36
CA SER A 281 -25.23 14.90 -10.30
C SER A 281 -26.04 16.15 -9.92
N GLU A 282 -27.38 16.07 -10.04
CA GLU A 282 -28.29 17.10 -9.54
C GLU A 282 -28.25 17.23 -8.00
N GLN A 283 -27.76 16.19 -7.29
CA GLN A 283 -27.54 16.17 -5.84
C GLN A 283 -26.17 16.71 -5.43
N ASN A 284 -25.38 17.23 -6.40
CA ASN A 284 -24.03 17.75 -6.21
C ASN A 284 -23.01 16.67 -5.81
N GLU A 285 -23.19 15.43 -6.25
CA GLU A 285 -22.26 14.32 -6.07
C GLU A 285 -21.44 14.11 -7.34
N ILE A 286 -20.13 13.81 -7.19
CA ILE A 286 -19.29 13.47 -8.34
C ILE A 286 -19.61 12.04 -8.76
N ILE A 287 -20.12 11.89 -10.00
CA ILE A 287 -20.52 10.60 -10.58
C ILE A 287 -19.37 10.00 -11.40
N ALA A 288 -18.61 10.85 -12.07
CA ALA A 288 -17.47 10.46 -12.89
C ALA A 288 -16.45 11.60 -12.93
N ALA A 289 -15.18 11.25 -13.07
CA ALA A 289 -14.11 12.21 -13.26
C ALA A 289 -13.10 11.67 -14.28
N GLY A 290 -12.38 12.56 -14.95
CA GLY A 290 -11.37 12.19 -15.92
C GLY A 290 -10.53 13.38 -16.35
N LYS A 291 -9.69 13.18 -17.37
CA LYS A 291 -8.88 14.27 -17.93
C LYS A 291 -8.93 14.28 -19.45
N ILE A 292 -8.80 15.46 -20.03
CA ILE A 292 -8.59 15.67 -21.45
C ILE A 292 -7.34 16.50 -21.70
N LEU A 293 -6.66 16.24 -22.80
CA LEU A 293 -5.56 17.05 -23.29
C LEU A 293 -6.05 17.87 -24.49
N VAL A 294 -5.92 19.19 -24.42
CA VAL A 294 -6.23 20.11 -25.52
C VAL A 294 -4.91 20.56 -26.17
N GLN A 295 -4.82 20.48 -27.52
CA GLN A 295 -3.63 20.79 -28.32
C GLN A 295 -3.82 21.99 -29.23
#